data_75ffef69345547fb2de52adc41719594
#
_entry.id   75ffef69345547fb2de52adc41719594
#
_cell.length_a   1.000
_cell.length_b   1.000
_cell.length_c   1.000
_cell.angle_alpha   90.00
_cell.angle_beta   90.00
_cell.angle_gamma   90.00
#
_symmetry.space_group_name_H-M   'P 1'
#
loop_
_entity.id
_entity.type
_entity.pdbx_description
1 polymer ?
#
loop_
_entity_poly.entity_id
_entity_poly.type
_entity_poly.pdbx_seq_one_letter_code
_entity_poly.pdbx_strand_id
1 'polypeptide(L)'
;MAYSVQKSRVAKVATVSLVMLLAACSSDSRYKRQVSGDESYLDAVPLAELHAPAGLILPVENGDYNIPVTNGSGQVGKALDIRPPAQPLALVSGARTQFTGDTATLLLENGRSGSLWPQVVSAVQSQNYPITKRDDAGQTLSTDWVQWNRADEDQQYRGRYQITVQPQGYQQALVVKLINLEQDGKPAADSASLQRYSAQMLNSIAASLDKTQTANQNAAENRNASQIDVQSAADDTGLPMLVVRAPFNVVWSRLPATLEKVGMKVTDSTRSTGSVAVTYKPLSDGDWQELGARDPGLSSGDYKLQVGDLDNRSSLQFIDPKGHTLTQSQNDALVAVFQAAFSK
;
A
#
# COMPACT_ATOMS: atom_id res chain seq x y z
N MET A 1 -22.93 -58.70 12.12
CA MET A 1 -22.38 -57.50 12.81
C MET A 1 -20.89 -57.19 12.53
N ALA A 2 -20.18 -57.94 11.72
CA ALA A 2 -18.74 -57.68 11.43
C ALA A 2 -18.46 -56.66 10.28
N TYR A 3 -19.41 -56.46 9.38
CA TYR A 3 -19.23 -55.57 8.21
C TYR A 3 -19.26 -54.07 8.51
N SER A 4 -19.87 -53.66 9.57
CA SER A 4 -20.01 -52.23 9.96
C SER A 4 -18.73 -51.66 10.59
N VAL A 5 -17.95 -52.44 11.29
CA VAL A 5 -16.71 -52.01 11.99
C VAL A 5 -15.56 -51.83 11.00
N GLN A 6 -15.55 -52.62 9.92
CA GLN A 6 -14.48 -52.54 8.89
C GLN A 6 -14.62 -51.29 8.02
N LYS A 7 -15.84 -50.86 7.66
CA LYS A 7 -16.10 -49.61 6.92
C LYS A 7 -15.70 -48.37 7.72
N SER A 8 -15.90 -48.36 9.02
CA SER A 8 -15.52 -47.28 9.92
C SER A 8 -13.99 -47.11 10.04
N ARG A 9 -13.24 -48.23 10.06
CA ARG A 9 -11.75 -48.17 10.10
C ARG A 9 -11.14 -47.71 8.79
N VAL A 10 -11.67 -48.15 7.64
CA VAL A 10 -11.21 -47.69 6.31
C VAL A 10 -11.51 -46.24 6.11
N ALA A 11 -12.68 -45.74 6.51
CA ALA A 11 -13.02 -44.31 6.45
C ALA A 11 -12.09 -43.46 7.33
N LYS A 12 -11.73 -43.88 8.52
CA LYS A 12 -10.80 -43.18 9.40
C LYS A 12 -9.39 -43.15 8.84
N VAL A 13 -8.90 -44.25 8.27
CA VAL A 13 -7.58 -44.31 7.64
C VAL A 13 -7.54 -43.42 6.39
N ALA A 14 -8.59 -43.44 5.56
CA ALA A 14 -8.69 -42.58 4.38
C ALA A 14 -8.71 -41.08 4.76
N THR A 15 -9.41 -40.70 5.83
CA THR A 15 -9.48 -39.34 6.32
C THR A 15 -8.11 -38.87 6.84
N VAL A 16 -7.40 -39.71 7.60
CA VAL A 16 -6.06 -39.38 8.10
C VAL A 16 -5.05 -39.27 6.94
N SER A 17 -5.13 -40.17 5.95
CA SER A 17 -4.27 -40.09 4.76
C SER A 17 -4.54 -38.83 3.93
N LEU A 18 -5.79 -38.39 3.79
CA LEU A 18 -6.17 -37.19 3.09
C LEU A 18 -5.68 -35.93 3.82
N VAL A 19 -5.75 -35.88 5.14
CA VAL A 19 -5.21 -34.78 5.97
C VAL A 19 -3.68 -34.71 5.87
N MET A 20 -2.98 -35.86 5.86
CA MET A 20 -1.53 -35.89 5.65
C MET A 20 -1.11 -35.42 4.24
N LEU A 21 -1.91 -35.71 3.21
CA LEU A 21 -1.64 -35.22 1.85
C LEU A 21 -1.87 -33.71 1.72
N LEU A 22 -2.82 -33.15 2.46
CA LEU A 22 -3.03 -31.69 2.51
C LEU A 22 -1.96 -30.96 3.31
N ALA A 23 -1.35 -31.59 4.30
CA ALA A 23 -0.23 -31.03 5.05
C ALA A 23 1.09 -31.04 4.27
N ALA A 24 1.22 -31.87 3.23
CA ALA A 24 2.42 -31.93 2.38
C ALA A 24 2.54 -30.75 1.39
N CYS A 25 1.51 -29.92 1.25
CA CYS A 25 1.52 -28.70 0.44
C CYS A 25 1.88 -27.42 1.23
N SER A 26 2.51 -27.52 2.40
CA SER A 26 3.08 -26.34 3.04
C SER A 26 4.27 -25.86 2.19
N SER A 27 4.08 -24.84 1.39
CA SER A 27 5.16 -24.17 0.68
C SER A 27 6.03 -23.46 1.72
N ASP A 28 7.04 -24.16 2.22
CA ASP A 28 8.03 -23.55 3.10
C ASP A 28 8.81 -22.47 2.31
N SER A 29 8.54 -21.21 2.64
CA SER A 29 9.12 -20.07 1.93
C SER A 29 10.65 -20.00 2.09
N ARG A 30 11.22 -20.75 3.02
CA ARG A 30 12.69 -20.84 3.21
C ARG A 30 13.38 -21.43 1.98
N TYR A 31 12.74 -22.35 1.27
CA TYR A 31 13.32 -22.92 0.04
C TYR A 31 13.40 -21.94 -1.12
N LYS A 32 12.67 -20.84 -1.07
CA LYS A 32 12.71 -19.82 -2.15
C LYS A 32 14.05 -19.09 -2.27
N ARG A 33 14.88 -19.17 -1.26
CA ARG A 33 16.23 -18.56 -1.25
C ARG A 33 17.30 -19.48 -1.83
N GLN A 34 17.04 -20.78 -1.98
CA GLN A 34 17.99 -21.79 -2.39
C GLN A 34 17.87 -22.14 -3.85
N VAL A 35 18.98 -22.44 -4.48
CA VAL A 35 18.99 -23.04 -5.82
C VAL A 35 18.33 -24.41 -5.75
N SER A 36 17.36 -24.66 -6.64
CA SER A 36 16.76 -25.98 -6.82
C SER A 36 17.42 -26.65 -8.03
N GLY A 37 17.98 -27.84 -7.85
CA GLY A 37 18.57 -28.61 -8.94
C GLY A 37 19.76 -29.48 -8.53
N ASP A 38 20.43 -29.99 -9.53
CA ASP A 38 21.62 -30.82 -9.40
C ASP A 38 22.84 -29.95 -9.05
N GLU A 39 23.59 -30.37 -8.04
CA GLU A 39 24.82 -29.69 -7.58
C GLU A 39 26.08 -30.39 -8.07
N SER A 40 25.98 -31.40 -8.97
CA SER A 40 27.12 -32.17 -9.50
C SER A 40 28.20 -31.30 -10.17
N TYR A 41 27.85 -30.09 -10.59
CA TYR A 41 28.82 -29.13 -11.12
C TYR A 41 29.90 -28.70 -10.09
N LEU A 42 29.62 -28.82 -8.79
CA LEU A 42 30.58 -28.49 -7.72
C LEU A 42 31.69 -29.54 -7.63
N ASP A 43 31.40 -30.76 -8.07
CA ASP A 43 32.34 -31.87 -8.09
C ASP A 43 33.08 -32.00 -9.44
N ALA A 44 32.80 -31.07 -10.38
CA ALA A 44 33.41 -31.09 -11.70
C ALA A 44 34.94 -30.92 -11.58
N VAL A 45 35.67 -31.85 -12.14
CA VAL A 45 37.14 -31.76 -12.21
C VAL A 45 37.53 -30.65 -13.19
N PRO A 46 38.65 -29.97 -12.98
CA PRO A 46 39.22 -29.02 -13.92
C PRO A 46 39.36 -29.62 -15.30
N LEU A 47 39.09 -28.83 -16.34
CA LEU A 47 39.29 -29.24 -17.72
C LEU A 47 40.75 -29.63 -17.95
N ALA A 48 40.99 -30.71 -18.65
CA ALA A 48 42.32 -31.08 -19.05
C ALA A 48 42.93 -30.02 -19.98
N GLU A 49 44.25 -29.80 -19.86
CA GLU A 49 44.93 -28.87 -20.75
C GLU A 49 44.84 -29.35 -22.22
N LEU A 50 44.66 -28.39 -23.12
CA LEU A 50 44.62 -28.62 -24.53
C LEU A 50 46.02 -29.02 -25.03
N HIS A 51 46.14 -30.22 -25.61
CA HIS A 51 47.37 -30.69 -26.21
C HIS A 51 47.19 -30.77 -27.74
N ALA A 52 48.17 -30.22 -28.46
CA ALA A 52 48.19 -30.37 -29.92
C ALA A 52 48.51 -31.81 -30.29
N PRO A 53 47.82 -32.43 -31.27
CA PRO A 53 48.24 -33.69 -31.89
C PRO A 53 49.65 -33.59 -32.49
N ALA A 54 50.34 -34.72 -32.60
CA ALA A 54 51.69 -34.75 -33.17
C ALA A 54 51.75 -34.09 -34.54
N GLY A 55 52.61 -33.11 -34.74
CA GLY A 55 52.76 -32.34 -35.98
C GLY A 55 51.92 -31.07 -36.12
N LEU A 56 51.10 -30.73 -35.08
CA LEU A 56 50.40 -29.46 -35.01
C LEU A 56 50.93 -28.61 -33.87
N ILE A 57 50.93 -27.30 -34.06
CA ILE A 57 51.30 -26.29 -33.04
C ILE A 57 50.04 -25.51 -32.71
N LEU A 58 49.72 -25.38 -31.41
CA LEU A 58 48.63 -24.51 -30.96
C LEU A 58 48.93 -23.07 -31.33
N PRO A 59 47.92 -22.27 -31.73
CA PRO A 59 48.08 -20.85 -31.92
C PRO A 59 48.57 -20.19 -30.64
N VAL A 60 49.36 -19.14 -30.78
CA VAL A 60 49.80 -18.33 -29.62
C VAL A 60 48.55 -17.59 -29.09
N GLU A 61 48.30 -17.75 -27.79
CA GLU A 61 47.25 -17.00 -27.11
C GLU A 61 47.58 -15.50 -27.13
N ASN A 62 46.72 -14.69 -27.74
CA ASN A 62 46.84 -13.23 -27.82
C ASN A 62 46.18 -12.50 -26.64
N GLY A 63 45.48 -13.21 -25.80
CA GLY A 63 44.84 -12.64 -24.60
C GLY A 63 43.52 -11.90 -24.86
N ASP A 64 43.08 -11.76 -26.14
CA ASP A 64 41.88 -11.02 -26.51
C ASP A 64 40.57 -11.58 -25.88
N TYR A 65 40.57 -12.88 -25.59
CA TYR A 65 39.44 -13.59 -25.00
C TYR A 65 39.71 -14.18 -23.61
N ASN A 66 40.74 -13.68 -22.93
CA ASN A 66 41.04 -14.13 -21.58
C ASN A 66 39.91 -13.73 -20.61
N ILE A 67 39.32 -14.71 -19.97
CA ILE A 67 38.40 -14.50 -18.86
C ILE A 67 39.28 -14.40 -17.59
N PRO A 68 39.33 -13.22 -16.92
CA PRO A 68 40.11 -13.12 -15.71
C PRO A 68 39.52 -14.08 -14.66
N VAL A 69 40.33 -15.04 -14.21
CA VAL A 69 39.95 -15.92 -13.11
C VAL A 69 40.02 -15.11 -11.81
N THR A 70 38.85 -14.57 -11.43
CA THR A 70 38.69 -13.97 -10.11
C THR A 70 38.54 -15.12 -9.12
N ASN A 71 39.40 -15.15 -8.09
CA ASN A 71 39.21 -16.05 -6.94
C ASN A 71 37.99 -15.59 -6.17
N GLY A 72 36.80 -15.91 -6.70
CA GLY A 72 35.52 -15.61 -6.07
C GLY A 72 35.38 -16.46 -4.81
N SER A 73 35.53 -15.84 -3.64
CA SER A 73 35.11 -16.43 -2.39
C SER A 73 33.64 -16.12 -2.17
N GLY A 74 32.77 -17.05 -2.43
CA GLY A 74 31.31 -16.88 -2.24
C GLY A 74 30.64 -18.20 -1.88
N GLN A 75 29.41 -18.13 -1.41
CA GLN A 75 28.59 -19.31 -1.19
C GLN A 75 28.18 -19.91 -2.54
N VAL A 76 28.16 -21.24 -2.64
CA VAL A 76 27.81 -21.98 -3.84
C VAL A 76 26.73 -23.03 -3.54
N GLY A 77 26.09 -23.52 -4.59
CA GLY A 77 25.03 -24.52 -4.47
C GLY A 77 23.86 -24.06 -3.61
N LYS A 78 23.39 -24.91 -2.74
CA LYS A 78 22.26 -24.61 -1.82
C LYS A 78 22.58 -23.54 -0.77
N ALA A 79 23.86 -23.25 -0.53
CA ALA A 79 24.26 -22.17 0.35
C ALA A 79 24.10 -20.78 -0.29
N LEU A 80 24.04 -20.73 -1.64
CA LEU A 80 23.85 -19.47 -2.38
C LEU A 80 22.43 -18.93 -2.20
N ASP A 81 22.32 -17.70 -1.72
CA ASP A 81 21.05 -16.97 -1.65
C ASP A 81 20.71 -16.37 -3.02
N ILE A 82 19.70 -16.92 -3.69
CA ILE A 82 19.23 -16.48 -5.01
C ILE A 82 18.09 -15.47 -4.96
N ARG A 83 17.70 -15.00 -3.77
CA ARG A 83 16.63 -13.98 -3.66
C ARG A 83 17.09 -12.70 -4.35
N PRO A 84 16.13 -11.97 -4.99
CA PRO A 84 16.46 -10.66 -5.53
C PRO A 84 17.06 -9.74 -4.47
N PRO A 85 17.98 -8.84 -4.82
CA PRO A 85 18.48 -7.83 -3.89
C PRO A 85 17.30 -7.00 -3.38
N ALA A 86 17.23 -6.79 -2.06
CA ALA A 86 16.24 -5.90 -1.49
C ALA A 86 16.55 -4.47 -1.92
N GLN A 87 15.51 -3.76 -2.37
CA GLN A 87 15.63 -2.37 -2.79
C GLN A 87 14.84 -1.45 -1.87
N PRO A 88 15.35 -0.26 -1.58
CA PRO A 88 14.54 0.78 -0.98
C PRO A 88 13.39 1.16 -1.92
N LEU A 89 12.18 1.28 -1.37
CA LEU A 89 10.98 1.57 -2.13
C LEU A 89 10.61 3.06 -2.00
N ALA A 90 10.33 3.71 -3.13
CA ALA A 90 9.81 5.08 -3.16
C ALA A 90 8.29 5.08 -2.90
N LEU A 91 7.88 4.63 -1.70
CA LEU A 91 6.47 4.53 -1.32
C LEU A 91 5.79 5.90 -1.20
N VAL A 92 6.54 6.93 -0.82
CA VAL A 92 6.05 8.30 -0.73
C VAL A 92 6.06 8.94 -2.11
N SER A 93 4.95 9.56 -2.51
CA SER A 93 4.81 10.22 -3.83
C SER A 93 5.92 11.25 -4.07
N GLY A 94 6.57 11.20 -5.24
CA GLY A 94 7.68 12.09 -5.63
C GLY A 94 9.00 11.81 -4.90
N ALA A 95 9.10 10.70 -4.16
CA ALA A 95 10.35 10.28 -3.54
C ALA A 95 11.26 9.54 -4.53
N ARG A 96 12.55 9.55 -4.24
CA ARG A 96 13.57 8.75 -4.92
C ARG A 96 14.40 7.99 -3.90
N THR A 97 14.85 6.81 -4.25
CA THR A 97 15.66 5.98 -3.37
C THR A 97 17.07 5.80 -3.89
N GLN A 98 18.02 5.73 -2.97
CA GLN A 98 19.42 5.43 -3.23
C GLN A 98 19.90 4.39 -2.22
N PHE A 99 20.90 3.61 -2.61
CA PHE A 99 21.53 2.64 -1.75
C PHE A 99 23.04 2.65 -1.92
N THR A 100 23.80 2.63 -0.84
CA THR A 100 25.26 2.55 -0.86
C THR A 100 25.77 1.80 0.37
N GLY A 101 26.35 0.63 0.14
CA GLY A 101 26.93 -0.21 1.21
C GLY A 101 25.92 -0.69 2.24
N ASP A 102 25.95 -0.11 3.43
CA ASP A 102 25.05 -0.39 4.56
C ASP A 102 23.96 0.67 4.75
N THR A 103 23.87 1.61 3.83
CA THR A 103 23.06 2.81 3.97
C THR A 103 21.99 2.90 2.88
N ALA A 104 20.73 2.98 3.29
CA ALA A 104 19.58 3.21 2.43
C ALA A 104 19.06 4.64 2.62
N THR A 105 18.79 5.34 1.53
CA THR A 105 18.37 6.76 1.54
C THR A 105 17.09 6.94 0.75
N LEU A 106 16.15 7.72 1.30
CA LEU A 106 14.96 8.21 0.64
C LEU A 106 15.07 9.73 0.48
N LEU A 107 15.05 10.19 -0.77
CA LEU A 107 15.06 11.61 -1.12
C LEU A 107 13.63 12.09 -1.30
N LEU A 108 13.26 13.15 -0.61
CA LEU A 108 11.93 13.76 -0.60
C LEU A 108 12.01 15.22 -1.02
N GLU A 109 11.10 15.67 -1.86
CA GLU A 109 11.03 17.10 -2.24
C GLU A 109 10.61 17.95 -1.04
N ASN A 110 11.27 19.11 -0.90
CA ASN A 110 10.93 20.08 0.15
C ASN A 110 9.52 20.65 -0.06
N GLY A 111 8.79 20.85 1.02
CA GLY A 111 7.56 21.66 1.04
C GLY A 111 6.25 20.90 1.03
N ARG A 112 6.23 19.56 1.03
CA ARG A 112 4.96 18.80 0.90
C ARG A 112 4.13 18.62 2.19
N SER A 113 4.71 18.65 3.39
CA SER A 113 3.91 18.34 4.60
C SER A 113 4.60 18.72 5.92
N GLY A 114 5.17 19.90 6.01
CA GLY A 114 5.85 20.34 7.24
C GLY A 114 7.22 19.69 7.44
N SER A 115 7.74 19.73 8.67
CA SER A 115 9.05 19.15 8.99
C SER A 115 9.02 17.61 8.91
N LEU A 116 9.94 17.02 8.15
CA LEU A 116 10.06 15.57 7.99
C LEU A 116 10.49 14.89 9.30
N TRP A 117 11.35 15.53 10.09
CA TRP A 117 11.91 14.93 11.30
C TRP A 117 10.87 14.46 12.33
N PRO A 118 9.88 15.26 12.76
CA PRO A 118 8.85 14.77 13.69
C PRO A 118 8.04 13.59 13.13
N GLN A 119 7.82 13.56 11.82
CA GLN A 119 7.10 12.46 11.15
C GLN A 119 7.93 11.17 11.19
N VAL A 120 9.24 11.24 10.94
CA VAL A 120 10.16 10.10 11.06
C VAL A 120 10.22 9.57 12.48
N VAL A 121 10.32 10.44 13.48
CA VAL A 121 10.29 10.04 14.90
C VAL A 121 8.98 9.33 15.23
N SER A 122 7.84 9.88 14.81
CA SER A 122 6.53 9.27 15.01
C SER A 122 6.42 7.91 14.29
N ALA A 123 6.96 7.79 13.08
CA ALA A 123 6.99 6.54 12.33
C ALA A 123 7.79 5.44 13.06
N VAL A 124 8.99 5.77 13.56
CA VAL A 124 9.82 4.84 14.34
C VAL A 124 9.12 4.39 15.62
N GLN A 125 8.49 5.33 16.34
CA GLN A 125 7.73 5.03 17.55
C GLN A 125 6.49 4.17 17.29
N SER A 126 5.75 4.45 16.20
CA SER A 126 4.55 3.68 15.84
C SER A 126 4.84 2.23 15.47
N GLN A 127 6.06 1.93 15.04
CA GLN A 127 6.56 0.58 14.78
C GLN A 127 7.09 -0.13 16.03
N ASN A 128 7.04 0.54 17.20
CA ASN A 128 7.61 0.06 18.46
C ASN A 128 9.11 -0.26 18.38
N TYR A 129 9.86 0.44 17.52
CA TYR A 129 11.31 0.27 17.47
C TYR A 129 11.94 0.96 18.68
N PRO A 130 12.79 0.26 19.44
CA PRO A 130 13.40 0.81 20.66
C PRO A 130 14.44 1.88 20.30
N ILE A 131 14.26 3.09 20.83
CA ILE A 131 15.17 4.23 20.62
C ILE A 131 16.12 4.32 21.80
N THR A 132 17.43 4.30 21.55
CA THR A 132 18.48 4.44 22.59
C THR A 132 19.00 5.87 22.71
N LYS A 133 19.03 6.60 21.57
CA LYS A 133 19.50 7.99 21.54
C LYS A 133 18.65 8.77 20.54
N ARG A 134 18.34 10.02 20.90
CA ARG A 134 17.64 10.96 20.02
C ARG A 134 18.28 12.35 20.19
N ASP A 135 18.56 12.97 19.06
CA ASP A 135 19.04 14.34 18.94
C ASP A 135 18.14 15.09 17.98
N ASP A 136 17.24 15.91 18.51
CA ASP A 136 16.29 16.67 17.70
C ASP A 136 16.95 17.83 16.97
N ALA A 137 18.01 18.41 17.50
CA ALA A 137 18.75 19.48 16.84
C ALA A 137 19.55 18.95 15.63
N GLY A 138 20.20 17.82 15.81
CA GLY A 138 20.91 17.12 14.75
C GLY A 138 20.02 16.24 13.86
N GLN A 139 18.70 16.18 14.16
CA GLN A 139 17.73 15.34 13.45
C GLN A 139 18.21 13.89 13.26
N THR A 140 18.74 13.32 14.34
CA THR A 140 19.31 11.97 14.33
C THR A 140 18.78 11.16 15.51
N LEU A 141 18.47 9.89 15.27
CA LEU A 141 18.17 8.92 16.31
C LEU A 141 18.89 7.60 16.07
N SER A 142 19.13 6.87 17.16
CA SER A 142 19.68 5.52 17.12
C SER A 142 18.71 4.55 17.76
N THR A 143 18.57 3.37 17.17
CA THR A 143 17.75 2.31 17.74
C THR A 143 18.62 1.36 18.57
N ASP A 144 17.99 0.63 19.49
CA ASP A 144 18.53 -0.63 19.97
C ASP A 144 18.24 -1.74 18.97
N TRP A 145 18.35 -2.99 19.39
CA TRP A 145 18.11 -4.14 18.54
C TRP A 145 16.67 -4.21 18.06
N VAL A 146 16.48 -4.03 16.75
CA VAL A 146 15.22 -4.26 16.05
C VAL A 146 15.21 -5.67 15.52
N GLN A 147 14.25 -6.48 15.96
CA GLN A 147 14.07 -7.86 15.53
C GLN A 147 13.31 -7.94 14.22
N TRP A 148 13.85 -8.70 13.27
CA TRP A 148 13.21 -8.95 11.98
C TRP A 148 12.73 -10.41 11.92
N ASN A 149 11.40 -10.58 11.88
CA ASN A 149 10.77 -11.89 11.77
C ASN A 149 10.35 -12.13 10.31
N ARG A 150 11.12 -12.95 9.60
CA ARG A 150 10.87 -13.28 8.20
C ARG A 150 10.59 -14.77 8.05
N ALA A 151 9.53 -15.11 7.29
CA ALA A 151 9.18 -16.51 7.04
C ALA A 151 10.15 -17.24 6.10
N ASP A 152 10.95 -16.47 5.33
CA ASP A 152 11.93 -16.99 4.38
C ASP A 152 13.36 -17.11 4.96
N GLU A 153 13.52 -16.92 6.29
CA GLU A 153 14.79 -17.08 6.98
C GLU A 153 14.74 -18.26 7.96
N ASP A 154 15.81 -19.05 8.02
CA ASP A 154 15.94 -20.13 9.01
C ASP A 154 16.18 -19.57 10.41
N GLN A 155 17.01 -18.55 10.50
CA GLN A 155 17.35 -17.83 11.71
C GLN A 155 17.06 -16.36 11.54
N GLN A 156 16.49 -15.76 12.57
CA GLN A 156 16.06 -14.37 12.47
C GLN A 156 17.22 -13.40 12.66
N TYR A 157 17.12 -12.28 11.96
CA TYR A 157 18.10 -11.20 12.08
C TYR A 157 17.63 -10.14 13.07
N ARG A 158 18.60 -9.46 13.68
CA ARG A 158 18.38 -8.23 14.46
C ARG A 158 19.39 -7.17 14.07
N GLY A 159 18.93 -5.92 13.98
CA GLY A 159 19.77 -4.80 13.53
C GLY A 159 19.67 -3.60 14.45
N ARG A 160 20.78 -2.85 14.57
CA ARG A 160 20.83 -1.51 15.16
C ARG A 160 21.03 -0.48 14.07
N TYR A 161 20.30 0.60 14.14
CA TYR A 161 20.26 1.58 13.08
C TYR A 161 20.52 2.99 13.60
N GLN A 162 21.14 3.80 12.76
CA GLN A 162 21.13 5.24 12.87
C GLN A 162 20.23 5.81 11.77
N ILE A 163 19.29 6.65 12.16
CA ILE A 163 18.31 7.26 11.26
C ILE A 163 18.50 8.77 11.36
N THR A 164 18.72 9.40 10.22
CA THR A 164 19.03 10.84 10.15
C THR A 164 18.18 11.50 9.06
N VAL A 165 17.69 12.70 9.31
CA VAL A 165 17.11 13.57 8.29
C VAL A 165 18.07 14.73 8.05
N GLN A 166 18.45 14.92 6.80
CA GLN A 166 19.42 15.98 6.43
C GLN A 166 19.04 16.65 5.11
N PRO A 167 19.36 17.93 4.93
CA PRO A 167 19.16 18.59 3.65
C PRO A 167 20.12 18.03 2.60
N GLN A 168 19.63 17.83 1.37
CA GLN A 168 20.42 17.40 0.22
C GLN A 168 20.01 18.24 -1.00
N GLY A 169 20.66 19.36 -1.20
CA GLY A 169 20.29 20.35 -2.22
C GLY A 169 18.89 20.90 -1.96
N TYR A 170 18.00 20.77 -2.92
CA TYR A 170 16.59 21.19 -2.81
C TYR A 170 15.67 20.11 -2.22
N GLN A 171 16.22 19.02 -1.74
CA GLN A 171 15.50 17.88 -1.19
C GLN A 171 15.88 17.64 0.28
N GLN A 172 15.09 16.85 0.97
CA GLN A 172 15.44 16.27 2.27
C GLN A 172 15.76 14.80 2.08
N ALA A 173 16.84 14.35 2.69
CA ALA A 173 17.24 12.96 2.70
C ALA A 173 16.90 12.32 4.05
N LEU A 174 16.08 11.28 4.03
CA LEU A 174 15.95 10.33 5.14
C LEU A 174 16.99 9.24 4.93
N VAL A 175 18.00 9.22 5.78
CA VAL A 175 19.13 8.29 5.71
C VAL A 175 18.99 7.25 6.81
N VAL A 176 18.98 5.98 6.44
CA VAL A 176 18.98 4.84 7.35
C VAL A 176 20.29 4.10 7.18
N LYS A 177 21.15 4.18 8.18
CA LYS A 177 22.42 3.46 8.25
C LYS A 177 22.31 2.29 9.20
N LEU A 178 22.64 1.10 8.72
CA LEU A 178 22.75 -0.10 9.54
C LEU A 178 24.10 -0.09 10.29
N ILE A 179 24.07 -0.06 11.61
CA ILE A 179 25.27 0.03 12.46
C ILE A 179 25.77 -1.37 12.82
N ASN A 180 24.85 -2.24 13.21
CA ASN A 180 25.17 -3.63 13.56
C ASN A 180 24.07 -4.53 13.00
N LEU A 181 24.45 -5.68 12.47
CA LEU A 181 23.55 -6.75 12.07
C LEU A 181 24.03 -8.06 12.68
N GLU A 182 23.12 -8.80 13.27
CA GLU A 182 23.37 -10.12 13.82
C GLU A 182 22.33 -11.12 13.35
N GLN A 183 22.79 -12.35 13.16
CA GLN A 183 21.93 -13.51 12.94
C GLN A 183 22.27 -14.54 14.00
N ASP A 184 21.28 -14.97 14.79
CA ASP A 184 21.48 -15.91 15.90
C ASP A 184 22.62 -15.52 16.86
N GLY A 185 22.71 -14.21 17.16
CA GLY A 185 23.74 -13.66 18.05
C GLY A 185 25.14 -13.56 17.45
N LYS A 186 25.33 -13.89 16.17
CA LYS A 186 26.60 -13.76 15.45
C LYS A 186 26.55 -12.57 14.50
N PRO A 187 27.65 -11.79 14.41
CA PRO A 187 27.70 -10.69 13.44
C PRO A 187 27.50 -11.19 12.00
N ALA A 188 26.62 -10.50 11.26
CA ALA A 188 26.41 -10.74 9.85
C ALA A 188 26.95 -9.53 9.07
N ALA A 189 27.91 -9.77 8.18
CA ALA A 189 28.61 -8.71 7.43
C ALA A 189 28.56 -8.91 5.91
N ASP A 190 27.78 -9.89 5.44
CA ASP A 190 27.62 -10.09 4.00
C ASP A 190 26.82 -8.94 3.38
N SER A 191 27.23 -8.48 2.19
CA SER A 191 26.69 -7.30 1.53
C SER A 191 25.19 -7.44 1.20
N ALA A 192 24.72 -8.64 0.89
CA ALA A 192 23.32 -8.89 0.56
C ALA A 192 22.42 -8.73 1.80
N SER A 193 22.84 -9.22 2.96
CA SER A 193 22.12 -9.02 4.23
C SER A 193 22.17 -7.58 4.70
N LEU A 194 23.32 -6.91 4.61
CA LEU A 194 23.43 -5.49 4.95
C LEU A 194 22.47 -4.65 4.10
N GLN A 195 22.44 -4.87 2.79
CA GLN A 195 21.51 -4.20 1.88
C GLN A 195 20.06 -4.51 2.22
N ARG A 196 19.75 -5.78 2.46
CA ARG A 196 18.35 -6.21 2.73
C ARG A 196 17.80 -5.55 3.97
N TYR A 197 18.54 -5.55 5.06
CA TYR A 197 18.04 -5.07 6.34
C TYR A 197 18.10 -3.54 6.49
N SER A 198 19.01 -2.84 5.83
CA SER A 198 18.94 -1.38 5.72
C SER A 198 17.78 -0.91 4.84
N ALA A 199 17.54 -1.56 3.70
CA ALA A 199 16.38 -1.29 2.85
C ALA A 199 15.06 -1.60 3.56
N GLN A 200 15.00 -2.70 4.32
CA GLN A 200 13.80 -3.09 5.06
C GLN A 200 13.43 -2.07 6.15
N MET A 201 14.41 -1.55 6.89
CA MET A 201 14.18 -0.48 7.87
C MET A 201 13.67 0.79 7.18
N LEU A 202 14.31 1.22 6.09
CA LEU A 202 13.86 2.40 5.34
C LEU A 202 12.43 2.21 4.81
N ASN A 203 12.12 1.05 4.23
CA ASN A 203 10.80 0.74 3.69
C ASN A 203 9.72 0.74 4.78
N SER A 204 10.03 0.24 5.98
CA SER A 204 9.11 0.26 7.12
C SER A 204 8.77 1.70 7.55
N ILE A 205 9.78 2.57 7.62
CA ILE A 205 9.57 3.99 7.94
C ILE A 205 8.80 4.69 6.81
N ALA A 206 9.18 4.47 5.54
CA ALA A 206 8.53 5.05 4.38
C ALA A 206 7.04 4.66 4.29
N ALA A 207 6.69 3.40 4.57
CA ALA A 207 5.31 2.93 4.61
C ALA A 207 4.49 3.62 5.72
N SER A 208 5.10 3.86 6.89
CA SER A 208 4.45 4.59 7.98
C SER A 208 4.24 6.07 7.63
N LEU A 209 5.22 6.70 6.96
CA LEU A 209 5.10 8.07 6.47
C LEU A 209 3.98 8.20 5.43
N ASP A 210 3.93 7.30 4.45
CA ASP A 210 2.89 7.27 3.42
C ASP A 210 1.49 7.10 4.02
N LYS A 211 1.34 6.15 4.95
CA LYS A 211 0.08 5.95 5.68
C LYS A 211 -0.37 7.21 6.42
N THR A 212 0.55 7.90 7.08
CA THR A 212 0.26 9.14 7.82
C THR A 212 -0.11 10.27 6.86
N GLN A 213 0.60 10.39 5.74
CA GLN A 213 0.32 11.39 4.71
C GLN A 213 -1.06 11.17 4.10
N THR A 214 -1.38 9.94 3.70
CA THR A 214 -2.69 9.57 3.18
C THR A 214 -3.81 9.85 4.19
N ALA A 215 -3.61 9.52 5.47
CA ALA A 215 -4.59 9.82 6.52
C ALA A 215 -4.79 11.33 6.70
N ASN A 216 -3.72 12.14 6.64
CA ASN A 216 -3.79 13.59 6.73
C ASN A 216 -4.47 14.22 5.51
N GLN A 217 -4.23 13.70 4.30
CA GLN A 217 -4.92 14.12 3.08
C GLN A 217 -6.41 13.84 3.18
N ASN A 218 -6.80 12.61 3.55
CA ASN A 218 -8.19 12.24 3.76
C ASN A 218 -8.87 13.10 4.85
N ALA A 219 -8.15 13.41 5.94
CA ALA A 219 -8.66 14.28 7.00
C ALA A 219 -8.79 15.75 6.55
N ALA A 220 -7.90 16.24 5.67
CA ALA A 220 -7.98 17.57 5.09
C ALA A 220 -9.14 17.66 4.08
N GLU A 221 -9.30 16.65 3.23
CA GLU A 221 -10.43 16.54 2.31
C GLU A 221 -11.75 16.49 3.09
N ASN A 222 -11.82 15.72 4.17
CA ASN A 222 -12.99 15.67 5.04
C ASN A 222 -13.29 17.00 5.75
N ARG A 223 -12.26 17.76 6.15
CA ARG A 223 -12.44 19.10 6.75
C ARG A 223 -12.91 20.13 5.72
N ASN A 224 -12.33 20.13 4.53
CA ASN A 224 -12.78 20.99 3.43
C ASN A 224 -14.20 20.64 2.98
N ALA A 225 -14.59 19.38 3.10
CA ALA A 225 -15.93 18.90 2.84
C ALA A 225 -16.95 19.25 3.94
N SER A 226 -16.54 19.71 5.14
CA SER A 226 -17.48 20.21 6.14
C SER A 226 -18.11 21.57 5.79
N GLN A 227 -17.62 22.26 4.76
CA GLN A 227 -18.20 23.48 4.18
C GLN A 227 -18.57 23.25 2.71
N ILE A 228 -19.27 22.16 2.42
CA ILE A 228 -19.76 21.90 1.07
C ILE A 228 -20.88 22.90 0.76
N ASP A 229 -20.64 23.74 -0.24
CA ASP A 229 -21.62 24.66 -0.79
C ASP A 229 -22.41 23.97 -1.90
N VAL A 230 -23.73 24.10 -1.88
CA VAL A 230 -24.67 23.54 -2.87
C VAL A 230 -25.38 24.66 -3.58
N GLN A 231 -25.36 24.64 -4.89
CA GLN A 231 -25.99 25.65 -5.73
C GLN A 231 -26.93 25.01 -6.78
N SER A 232 -27.99 25.72 -7.16
CA SER A 232 -28.81 25.33 -8.27
C SER A 232 -28.15 25.74 -9.59
N ALA A 233 -28.21 24.86 -10.58
CA ALA A 233 -27.69 25.09 -11.92
C ALA A 233 -28.54 24.34 -12.95
N ALA A 234 -28.20 24.49 -14.22
CA ALA A 234 -28.70 23.69 -15.31
C ALA A 234 -27.57 23.02 -16.06
N ASP A 235 -27.81 21.85 -16.63
CA ASP A 235 -26.90 21.20 -17.55
C ASP A 235 -26.86 21.88 -18.92
N ASP A 236 -26.01 21.36 -19.82
CA ASP A 236 -25.85 21.91 -21.18
C ASP A 236 -27.14 21.84 -22.03
N THR A 237 -28.10 21.03 -21.60
CA THR A 237 -29.43 20.92 -22.23
C THR A 237 -30.50 21.78 -21.57
N GLY A 238 -30.14 22.50 -20.51
CA GLY A 238 -31.04 23.36 -19.73
C GLY A 238 -31.83 22.62 -18.65
N LEU A 239 -31.55 21.37 -18.37
CA LEU A 239 -32.22 20.60 -17.31
C LEU A 239 -31.66 20.96 -15.93
N PRO A 240 -32.52 21.11 -14.90
CA PRO A 240 -32.09 21.46 -13.55
C PRO A 240 -31.20 20.40 -12.91
N MET A 241 -30.16 20.88 -12.25
CA MET A 241 -29.26 20.05 -11.41
C MET A 241 -28.77 20.86 -10.21
N LEU A 242 -28.26 20.16 -9.18
CA LEU A 242 -27.51 20.78 -8.11
C LEU A 242 -26.03 20.70 -8.46
N VAL A 243 -25.29 21.75 -8.19
CA VAL A 243 -23.81 21.75 -8.21
C VAL A 243 -23.30 21.80 -6.79
N VAL A 244 -22.55 20.79 -6.42
CA VAL A 244 -21.91 20.62 -5.11
C VAL A 244 -20.44 21.01 -5.27
N ARG A 245 -19.96 21.98 -4.48
CA ARG A 245 -18.58 22.47 -4.51
C ARG A 245 -17.61 21.51 -3.79
N ALA A 246 -17.57 20.29 -4.25
CA ALA A 246 -16.63 19.26 -3.81
C ALA A 246 -16.36 18.28 -4.97
N PRO A 247 -15.15 17.68 -5.04
CA PRO A 247 -14.82 16.67 -6.04
C PRO A 247 -15.73 15.45 -5.96
N PHE A 248 -15.89 14.75 -7.08
CA PHE A 248 -16.76 13.57 -7.21
C PHE A 248 -16.54 12.51 -6.11
N ASN A 249 -15.28 12.18 -5.80
CA ASN A 249 -14.94 11.16 -4.78
C ASN A 249 -15.44 11.57 -3.37
N VAL A 250 -15.37 12.86 -3.03
CA VAL A 250 -15.83 13.40 -1.75
C VAL A 250 -17.35 13.35 -1.66
N VAL A 251 -18.04 13.84 -2.71
CA VAL A 251 -19.50 13.80 -2.78
C VAL A 251 -19.99 12.36 -2.75
N TRP A 252 -19.43 11.48 -3.58
CA TRP A 252 -19.83 10.08 -3.65
C TRP A 252 -19.72 9.35 -2.31
N SER A 253 -18.65 9.59 -1.56
CA SER A 253 -18.43 8.93 -0.27
C SER A 253 -19.41 9.39 0.82
N ARG A 254 -19.87 10.64 0.76
CA ARG A 254 -20.82 11.23 1.73
C ARG A 254 -22.29 11.08 1.32
N LEU A 255 -22.53 10.86 0.04
CA LEU A 255 -23.87 10.88 -0.53
C LEU A 255 -24.84 9.91 0.17
N PRO A 256 -24.49 8.64 0.50
CA PRO A 256 -25.44 7.73 1.16
C PRO A 256 -25.92 8.28 2.51
N ALA A 257 -25.03 8.77 3.35
CA ALA A 257 -25.39 9.34 4.65
C ALA A 257 -26.17 10.66 4.51
N THR A 258 -25.84 11.48 3.51
CA THR A 258 -26.55 12.72 3.20
C THR A 258 -27.98 12.45 2.72
N LEU A 259 -28.15 11.48 1.83
CA LEU A 259 -29.45 11.05 1.31
C LEU A 259 -30.35 10.50 2.44
N GLU A 260 -29.79 9.71 3.34
CA GLU A 260 -30.54 9.17 4.47
C GLU A 260 -31.10 10.27 5.39
N LYS A 261 -30.29 11.32 5.65
CA LYS A 261 -30.72 12.48 6.45
C LYS A 261 -31.90 13.25 5.84
N VAL A 262 -32.12 13.16 4.54
CA VAL A 262 -33.18 13.84 3.83
C VAL A 262 -34.35 12.92 3.47
N GLY A 263 -34.41 11.73 4.06
CA GLY A 263 -35.48 10.75 3.84
C GLY A 263 -35.36 9.94 2.53
N MET A 264 -34.19 9.96 1.90
CA MET A 264 -33.86 9.20 0.70
C MET A 264 -33.02 7.98 1.04
N LYS A 265 -33.62 6.80 1.08
CA LYS A 265 -32.91 5.55 1.34
C LYS A 265 -32.30 5.02 0.05
N VAL A 266 -30.98 4.84 0.02
CA VAL A 266 -30.27 4.23 -1.11
C VAL A 266 -30.67 2.75 -1.24
N THR A 267 -31.11 2.37 -2.43
CA THR A 267 -31.48 0.98 -2.78
C THR A 267 -30.46 0.32 -3.68
N ASP A 268 -29.81 1.10 -4.55
CA ASP A 268 -28.72 0.63 -5.42
C ASP A 268 -27.79 1.79 -5.78
N SER A 269 -26.52 1.48 -6.06
CA SER A 269 -25.55 2.48 -6.50
C SER A 269 -24.46 1.88 -7.36
N THR A 270 -24.14 2.53 -8.48
CA THR A 270 -23.09 2.15 -9.42
C THR A 270 -22.14 3.30 -9.64
N ARG A 271 -20.95 3.23 -8.99
CA ARG A 271 -19.97 4.32 -9.02
C ARG A 271 -19.43 4.61 -10.43
N SER A 272 -19.21 3.58 -11.23
CA SER A 272 -18.65 3.74 -12.59
C SER A 272 -19.54 4.55 -13.52
N THR A 273 -20.83 4.53 -13.30
CA THR A 273 -21.81 5.31 -14.06
C THR A 273 -22.31 6.54 -13.31
N GLY A 274 -21.92 6.71 -12.04
CA GLY A 274 -22.42 7.77 -11.17
C GLY A 274 -23.91 7.65 -10.83
N SER A 275 -24.52 6.47 -10.99
CA SER A 275 -25.96 6.28 -10.80
C SER A 275 -26.27 5.80 -9.38
N VAL A 276 -27.28 6.40 -8.74
CA VAL A 276 -27.80 6.00 -7.43
C VAL A 276 -29.32 5.91 -7.50
N ALA A 277 -29.87 4.78 -7.09
CA ALA A 277 -31.31 4.60 -6.94
C ALA A 277 -31.68 4.80 -5.46
N VAL A 278 -32.74 5.55 -5.22
CA VAL A 278 -33.20 5.87 -3.87
C VAL A 278 -34.73 5.76 -3.76
N THR A 279 -35.21 5.31 -2.63
CA THR A 279 -36.62 5.40 -2.26
C THR A 279 -36.80 6.60 -1.32
N TYR A 280 -37.55 7.61 -1.76
CA TYR A 280 -37.86 8.79 -0.97
C TYR A 280 -39.14 8.62 -0.16
N LYS A 281 -39.04 8.99 1.12
CA LYS A 281 -40.18 9.18 2.03
C LYS A 281 -40.02 10.54 2.72
N PRO A 282 -41.01 11.45 2.65
CA PRO A 282 -40.93 12.72 3.35
C PRO A 282 -40.69 12.51 4.84
N LEU A 283 -39.82 13.33 5.41
CA LEU A 283 -39.57 13.38 6.84
C LEU A 283 -40.75 14.06 7.55
N SER A 284 -40.85 13.90 8.86
CA SER A 284 -41.78 14.67 9.69
C SER A 284 -41.38 16.14 9.75
N ASP A 285 -42.31 17.03 10.07
CA ASP A 285 -42.01 18.45 10.29
C ASP A 285 -40.94 18.69 11.37
N GLY A 286 -40.89 17.84 12.39
CA GLY A 286 -39.89 17.88 13.43
C GLY A 286 -38.49 17.54 12.91
N ASP A 287 -38.39 16.52 12.07
CA ASP A 287 -37.10 16.10 11.49
C ASP A 287 -36.58 17.17 10.50
N TRP A 288 -37.46 17.82 9.74
CA TRP A 288 -37.08 18.94 8.88
C TRP A 288 -36.55 20.14 9.68
N GLN A 289 -37.17 20.45 10.82
CA GLN A 289 -36.72 21.51 11.71
C GLN A 289 -35.38 21.15 12.33
N GLU A 290 -35.19 19.89 12.75
CA GLU A 290 -33.91 19.42 13.28
C GLU A 290 -32.81 19.47 12.20
N LEU A 291 -33.11 19.12 10.95
CA LEU A 291 -32.16 19.26 9.84
C LEU A 291 -31.82 20.74 9.56
N GLY A 292 -32.71 21.67 9.91
CA GLY A 292 -32.56 23.09 9.60
C GLY A 292 -33.00 23.42 8.16
N ALA A 293 -33.86 22.60 7.58
CA ALA A 293 -34.40 22.74 6.22
C ALA A 293 -35.91 22.69 6.25
N ARG A 294 -36.51 22.87 5.08
CA ARG A 294 -37.97 22.73 4.86
C ARG A 294 -38.22 21.57 3.91
N ASP A 295 -39.41 20.99 4.03
CA ASP A 295 -39.89 19.98 3.05
C ASP A 295 -39.77 20.52 1.62
N PRO A 296 -39.05 19.86 0.72
CA PRO A 296 -38.92 20.26 -0.68
C PRO A 296 -40.18 20.00 -1.53
N GLY A 297 -41.21 19.43 -0.94
CA GLY A 297 -42.49 19.14 -1.64
C GLY A 297 -42.37 18.04 -2.68
N LEU A 298 -41.48 17.09 -2.49
CA LEU A 298 -41.34 15.93 -3.38
C LEU A 298 -42.35 14.84 -3.04
N SER A 299 -42.88 14.15 -4.05
CA SER A 299 -43.74 12.99 -3.86
C SER A 299 -42.96 11.78 -3.39
N SER A 300 -43.54 10.98 -2.49
CA SER A 300 -42.94 9.69 -2.12
C SER A 300 -42.79 8.79 -3.34
N GLY A 301 -41.68 8.03 -3.42
CA GLY A 301 -41.46 7.08 -4.51
C GLY A 301 -39.99 6.82 -4.79
N ASP A 302 -39.73 6.11 -5.86
CA ASP A 302 -38.38 5.71 -6.27
C ASP A 302 -37.80 6.74 -7.24
N TYR A 303 -36.72 7.38 -6.84
CA TYR A 303 -35.97 8.35 -7.59
C TYR A 303 -34.65 7.75 -8.10
N LYS A 304 -34.18 8.29 -9.22
CA LYS A 304 -32.79 8.06 -9.66
C LYS A 304 -32.02 9.36 -9.52
N LEU A 305 -30.83 9.26 -9.05
CA LEU A 305 -29.88 10.35 -8.93
C LEU A 305 -28.66 10.04 -9.82
N GLN A 306 -28.36 10.97 -10.72
CA GLN A 306 -27.16 10.95 -11.53
C GLN A 306 -26.13 11.89 -10.93
N VAL A 307 -24.98 11.36 -10.56
CA VAL A 307 -23.83 12.12 -10.04
C VAL A 307 -22.81 12.27 -11.17
N GLY A 308 -22.48 13.50 -11.51
CA GLY A 308 -21.48 13.82 -12.53
C GLY A 308 -20.23 14.44 -11.92
N ASP A 309 -19.08 14.21 -12.56
CA ASP A 309 -17.81 14.83 -12.22
C ASP A 309 -17.64 16.13 -13.02
N LEU A 310 -17.39 17.23 -12.33
CA LEU A 310 -17.11 18.55 -12.87
C LEU A 310 -15.75 19.08 -12.36
N ASP A 311 -14.73 18.20 -12.37
CA ASP A 311 -13.38 18.43 -11.81
C ASP A 311 -13.40 18.68 -10.28
N ASN A 312 -13.32 19.94 -9.85
CA ASN A 312 -13.35 20.30 -8.42
C ASN A 312 -14.79 20.45 -7.87
N ARG A 313 -15.81 20.08 -8.63
CA ARG A 313 -17.23 20.12 -8.28
C ARG A 313 -17.92 18.86 -8.75
N SER A 314 -19.11 18.62 -8.26
CA SER A 314 -19.95 17.51 -8.69
C SER A 314 -21.35 18.00 -9.04
N SER A 315 -21.99 17.40 -10.04
CA SER A 315 -23.40 17.60 -10.31
C SER A 315 -24.26 16.51 -9.68
N LEU A 316 -25.43 16.87 -9.20
CA LEU A 316 -26.48 15.96 -8.74
C LEU A 316 -27.77 16.26 -9.54
N GLN A 317 -28.17 15.35 -10.39
CA GLN A 317 -29.41 15.49 -11.19
C GLN A 317 -30.40 14.41 -10.75
N PHE A 318 -31.59 14.85 -10.34
CA PHE A 318 -32.64 13.97 -9.86
C PHE A 318 -33.66 13.68 -10.95
N ILE A 319 -34.06 12.42 -11.03
CA ILE A 319 -35.09 11.91 -11.91
C ILE A 319 -36.23 11.36 -11.03
N ASP A 320 -37.43 11.86 -11.25
CA ASP A 320 -38.60 11.50 -10.48
C ASP A 320 -39.10 10.05 -10.79
N PRO A 321 -40.06 9.51 -10.01
CA PRO A 321 -40.62 8.17 -10.26
C PRO A 321 -41.30 7.99 -11.61
N LYS A 322 -41.61 9.10 -12.33
CA LYS A 322 -42.19 9.07 -13.66
C LYS A 322 -41.15 9.12 -14.78
N GLY A 323 -39.87 9.24 -14.43
CA GLY A 323 -38.75 9.31 -15.37
C GLY A 323 -38.44 10.71 -15.90
N HIS A 324 -38.95 11.76 -15.27
CA HIS A 324 -38.65 13.14 -15.63
C HIS A 324 -37.65 13.76 -14.66
N THR A 325 -36.84 14.68 -15.16
CA THR A 325 -36.02 15.54 -14.28
C THR A 325 -36.91 16.42 -13.42
N LEU A 326 -36.48 16.77 -12.23
CA LEU A 326 -37.22 17.68 -11.37
C LEU A 326 -37.39 19.04 -12.03
N THR A 327 -38.47 19.74 -11.67
CA THR A 327 -38.67 21.12 -12.08
C THR A 327 -37.64 22.05 -11.42
N GLN A 328 -37.38 23.21 -11.99
CA GLN A 328 -36.48 24.21 -11.41
C GLN A 328 -36.88 24.55 -9.97
N SER A 329 -38.14 24.73 -9.67
CA SER A 329 -38.64 25.04 -8.32
C SER A 329 -38.36 23.94 -7.30
N GLN A 330 -38.51 22.65 -7.71
CA GLN A 330 -38.15 21.50 -6.85
C GLN A 330 -36.67 21.40 -6.65
N ASN A 331 -35.88 21.63 -7.69
CA ASN A 331 -34.44 21.65 -7.63
C ASN A 331 -33.91 22.75 -6.69
N ASP A 332 -34.48 23.98 -6.80
CA ASP A 332 -34.10 25.09 -5.92
C ASP A 332 -34.46 24.81 -4.44
N ALA A 333 -35.57 24.14 -4.17
CA ALA A 333 -35.96 23.72 -2.84
C ALA A 333 -34.94 22.70 -2.26
N LEU A 334 -34.40 21.81 -3.09
CA LEU A 334 -33.39 20.85 -2.69
C LEU A 334 -32.03 21.50 -2.37
N VAL A 335 -31.72 22.70 -2.87
CA VAL A 335 -30.46 23.39 -2.53
C VAL A 335 -30.32 23.55 -1.02
N ALA A 336 -31.31 24.13 -0.34
CA ALA A 336 -31.28 24.35 1.11
C ALA A 336 -31.23 23.03 1.90
N VAL A 337 -31.96 22.01 1.40
CA VAL A 337 -32.02 20.68 2.01
C VAL A 337 -30.66 20.01 1.95
N PHE A 338 -30.01 19.96 0.79
CA PHE A 338 -28.68 19.35 0.63
C PHE A 338 -27.58 20.18 1.27
N GLN A 339 -27.69 21.52 1.27
CA GLN A 339 -26.76 22.39 2.00
C GLN A 339 -26.77 22.06 3.51
N ALA A 340 -27.94 21.91 4.10
CA ALA A 340 -28.08 21.54 5.50
C ALA A 340 -27.59 20.10 5.77
N ALA A 341 -27.92 19.16 4.89
CA ALA A 341 -27.57 17.75 5.06
C ALA A 341 -26.06 17.46 4.91
N PHE A 342 -25.36 18.19 4.02
CA PHE A 342 -23.91 18.08 3.89
C PHE A 342 -23.14 18.77 5.02
N SER A 343 -23.73 19.79 5.65
CA SER A 343 -23.10 20.57 6.72
C SER A 343 -23.17 19.89 8.10
N LYS A 344 -24.07 18.92 8.26
CA LYS A 344 -24.25 18.12 9.49
C LYS A 344 -23.62 16.71 9.33
#